data_7ed8e5e34c5045a902fb812d41249a2a
#
_entry.id   7ed8e5e34c5045a902fb812d41249a2a
#
_cell.length_a   1.000
_cell.length_b   1.000
_cell.length_c   1.000
_cell.angle_alpha   90.00
_cell.angle_beta   90.00
_cell.angle_gamma   90.00
#
_symmetry.space_group_name_H-M   'P 1'
#
loop_
_entity.id
_entity.type
_entity.pdbx_description
1 polymer ?
#
loop_
_entity_poly.entity_id
_entity_poly.type
_entity_poly.pdbx_seq_one_letter_code
_entity_poly.pdbx_strand_id
1 'polypeptide(L)'
;MLWHSSPIQPVVRRVPRVSDEHLASIRELIAKCTSEERQALFRELRAAHQIHEFEAVIGAPAEMILEAIHRAPELTRRMLRGVIADAAFRTFVVGALASGGWRDVTPVGNFAYDYRMDDGAGPISVQVKLQRSERGAPVVKNGLRFGFGAEVFMTETQKTRTGTDGEANKTRPYRYGEFDILAVSMQPSIGRWDRYMYSLGRWLLPGKTAGEMATLQPVAKVPNEFWTDDFRTAAQWFRAEDGGKRMAITQPIPARKTPRRRA
;
A
#
# COMPACT_ATOMS: atom_id res chain seq x y z
N MET A 1 -2.88 35.52 16.21
CA MET A 1 -2.06 35.65 14.98
C MET A 1 -2.41 34.48 14.06
N LEU A 2 -3.21 34.77 13.03
CA LEU A 2 -3.67 33.74 12.07
C LEU A 2 -2.63 33.64 10.94
N TRP A 3 -1.97 32.49 10.82
CA TRP A 3 -1.07 32.18 9.71
C TRP A 3 -1.93 31.75 8.52
N HIS A 4 -2.10 32.62 7.54
CA HIS A 4 -2.65 32.27 6.24
C HIS A 4 -1.55 31.62 5.40
N SER A 5 -1.56 30.29 5.32
CA SER A 5 -0.74 29.56 4.36
C SER A 5 -1.45 29.58 3.01
N SER A 6 -0.96 30.39 2.08
CA SER A 6 -1.39 30.33 0.67
C SER A 6 -1.01 28.97 0.07
N PRO A 7 -1.87 28.34 -0.74
CA PRO A 7 -1.53 27.08 -1.40
C PRO A 7 -0.40 27.31 -2.42
N ILE A 8 0.71 26.60 -2.24
CA ILE A 8 1.81 26.55 -3.20
C ILE A 8 1.27 25.87 -4.47
N GLN A 9 1.05 26.64 -5.51
CA GLN A 9 0.75 26.09 -6.83
C GLN A 9 2.00 25.42 -7.40
N PRO A 10 1.90 24.19 -7.90
CA PRO A 10 3.06 23.54 -8.52
C PRO A 10 3.43 24.29 -9.80
N VAL A 11 4.61 24.90 -9.80
CA VAL A 11 5.23 25.46 -11.01
C VAL A 11 5.61 24.29 -11.91
N VAL A 12 4.76 23.94 -12.85
CA VAL A 12 5.09 22.99 -13.93
C VAL A 12 6.14 23.66 -14.81
N ARG A 13 7.42 23.50 -14.48
CA ARG A 13 8.51 23.83 -15.40
C ARG A 13 8.39 22.89 -16.59
N ARG A 14 8.07 23.43 -17.75
CA ARG A 14 8.18 22.71 -19.04
C ARG A 14 9.64 22.28 -19.19
N VAL A 15 9.90 21.00 -18.98
CA VAL A 15 11.20 20.39 -19.34
C VAL A 15 11.33 20.55 -20.85
N PRO A 16 12.45 21.15 -21.35
CA PRO A 16 12.69 21.22 -22.80
C PRO A 16 12.58 19.81 -23.38
N ARG A 17 11.80 19.62 -24.43
CA ARG A 17 11.73 18.33 -25.13
C ARG A 17 13.11 18.05 -25.74
N VAL A 18 13.84 17.10 -25.16
CA VAL A 18 15.04 16.53 -25.79
C VAL A 18 14.57 15.86 -27.08
N SER A 19 15.28 16.09 -28.19
CA SER A 19 14.90 15.46 -29.43
C SER A 19 15.04 13.94 -29.34
N ASP A 20 14.13 13.21 -29.98
CA ASP A 20 14.16 11.73 -29.99
C ASP A 20 15.48 11.19 -30.52
N GLU A 21 16.14 11.92 -31.43
CA GLU A 21 17.45 11.62 -31.97
C GLU A 21 18.57 11.69 -30.95
N HIS A 22 18.59 12.73 -30.10
CA HIS A 22 19.54 12.83 -28.99
C HIS A 22 19.33 11.72 -27.98
N LEU A 23 18.08 11.39 -27.64
CA LEU A 23 17.78 10.29 -26.73
C LEU A 23 18.21 8.94 -27.30
N ALA A 24 18.04 8.71 -28.60
CA ALA A 24 18.49 7.50 -29.29
C ALA A 24 20.01 7.37 -29.22
N SER A 25 20.74 8.45 -29.51
CA SER A 25 22.21 8.48 -29.45
C SER A 25 22.74 8.21 -28.05
N ILE A 26 22.12 8.82 -27.02
CA ILE A 26 22.49 8.58 -25.61
C ILE A 26 22.24 7.11 -25.23
N ARG A 27 21.09 6.54 -25.61
CA ARG A 27 20.78 5.12 -25.33
C ARG A 27 21.80 4.18 -25.98
N GLU A 28 22.22 4.46 -27.22
CA GLU A 28 23.23 3.68 -27.92
C GLU A 28 24.60 3.73 -27.24
N LEU A 29 25.03 4.91 -26.77
CA LEU A 29 26.28 5.07 -26.04
C LEU A 29 26.23 4.31 -24.71
N ILE A 30 25.14 4.44 -23.92
CA ILE A 30 24.96 3.73 -22.66
C ILE A 30 24.91 2.19 -22.87
N ALA A 31 24.35 1.73 -24.00
CA ALA A 31 24.30 0.30 -24.33
C ALA A 31 25.68 -0.30 -24.61
N LYS A 32 26.63 0.50 -25.13
CA LYS A 32 28.02 0.10 -25.38
C LYS A 32 28.89 0.04 -24.12
N CYS A 33 28.46 0.67 -23.01
CA CYS A 33 29.20 0.69 -21.76
C CYS A 33 29.15 -0.69 -21.06
N THR A 34 30.22 -1.05 -20.36
CA THR A 34 30.24 -2.17 -19.39
C THR A 34 29.30 -1.87 -18.22
N SER A 35 29.05 -2.86 -17.38
CA SER A 35 28.24 -2.68 -16.16
C SER A 35 28.85 -1.66 -15.20
N GLU A 36 30.18 -1.71 -15.03
CA GLU A 36 30.92 -0.80 -14.17
C GLU A 36 30.89 0.65 -14.67
N GLU A 37 31.13 0.84 -15.99
CA GLU A 37 31.06 2.17 -16.61
C GLU A 37 29.67 2.77 -16.51
N ARG A 38 28.60 1.99 -16.71
CA ARG A 38 27.24 2.46 -16.50
C ARG A 38 26.99 2.90 -15.05
N GLN A 39 27.46 2.10 -14.07
CA GLN A 39 27.32 2.46 -12.66
C GLN A 39 28.09 3.73 -12.30
N ALA A 40 29.30 3.91 -12.86
CA ALA A 40 30.09 5.12 -12.66
C ALA A 40 29.37 6.35 -13.25
N LEU A 41 28.93 6.25 -14.51
CA LEU A 41 28.18 7.33 -15.19
C LEU A 41 26.92 7.73 -14.41
N PHE A 42 26.13 6.76 -13.94
CA PHE A 42 24.92 7.05 -13.17
C PHE A 42 25.24 7.71 -11.82
N ARG A 43 26.37 7.35 -11.17
CA ARG A 43 26.80 8.04 -9.94
C ARG A 43 27.18 9.49 -10.22
N GLU A 44 27.92 9.77 -11.29
CA GLU A 44 28.29 11.11 -11.67
C GLU A 44 27.07 11.98 -12.03
N LEU A 45 26.14 11.44 -12.82
CA LEU A 45 24.90 12.14 -13.18
C LEU A 45 24.06 12.48 -11.93
N ARG A 46 23.93 11.56 -10.98
CA ARG A 46 23.19 11.81 -9.72
C ARG A 46 23.91 12.82 -8.82
N ALA A 47 25.24 12.88 -8.85
CA ALA A 47 25.99 13.86 -8.09
C ALA A 47 25.92 15.26 -8.71
N ALA A 48 25.85 15.35 -10.04
CA ALA A 48 25.82 16.61 -10.78
C ALA A 48 24.42 17.21 -10.95
N HIS A 49 23.38 16.37 -10.93
CA HIS A 49 22.01 16.78 -11.24
C HIS A 49 21.03 16.30 -10.16
N GLN A 50 20.15 17.20 -9.75
CA GLN A 50 19.01 16.84 -8.91
C GLN A 50 18.11 15.86 -9.66
N ILE A 51 17.86 14.68 -9.06
CA ILE A 51 17.04 13.63 -9.67
C ILE A 51 15.56 13.82 -9.32
N HIS A 52 15.28 14.30 -8.11
CA HIS A 52 13.94 14.50 -7.62
C HIS A 52 13.84 15.76 -6.77
N GLU A 53 12.75 16.51 -6.90
CA GLU A 53 12.50 17.73 -6.11
C GLU A 53 12.54 17.49 -4.59
N PHE A 54 12.28 16.26 -4.15
CA PHE A 54 12.37 15.87 -2.75
C PHE A 54 13.77 16.04 -2.14
N GLU A 55 14.83 16.02 -2.95
CA GLU A 55 16.18 16.28 -2.51
C GLU A 55 16.33 17.70 -1.92
N ALA A 56 15.67 18.69 -2.54
CA ALA A 56 15.63 20.05 -2.03
C ALA A 56 14.79 20.16 -0.74
N VAL A 57 13.72 19.37 -0.62
CA VAL A 57 12.88 19.36 0.59
C VAL A 57 13.63 18.78 1.79
N ILE A 58 14.40 17.72 1.58
CA ILE A 58 15.20 17.05 2.63
C ILE A 58 16.53 17.76 2.87
N GLY A 59 17.03 18.53 1.89
CA GLY A 59 18.36 19.15 1.95
C GLY A 59 19.50 18.12 1.82
N ALA A 60 19.27 17.00 1.13
CA ALA A 60 20.25 15.95 0.96
C ALA A 60 20.13 15.31 -0.44
N PRO A 61 21.25 14.92 -1.08
CA PRO A 61 21.24 14.27 -2.38
C PRO A 61 20.60 12.87 -2.31
N ALA A 62 20.05 12.39 -3.43
CA ALA A 62 19.35 11.12 -3.53
C ALA A 62 20.17 9.94 -2.99
N GLU A 63 21.48 9.89 -3.25
CA GLU A 63 22.36 8.83 -2.75
C GLU A 63 22.43 8.78 -1.23
N MET A 64 22.48 9.95 -0.57
CA MET A 64 22.48 10.02 0.91
C MET A 64 21.13 9.56 1.48
N ILE A 65 20.02 9.96 0.84
CA ILE A 65 18.67 9.52 1.24
C ILE A 65 18.53 8.00 1.12
N LEU A 66 18.96 7.44 -0.02
CA LEU A 66 18.90 5.98 -0.26
C LEU A 66 19.79 5.22 0.71
N GLU A 67 21.00 5.72 1.02
CA GLU A 67 21.90 5.08 1.98
C GLU A 67 21.34 5.13 3.41
N ALA A 68 20.72 6.25 3.80
CA ALA A 68 20.05 6.36 5.08
C ALA A 68 18.90 5.34 5.21
N ILE A 69 18.11 5.15 4.14
CA ILE A 69 17.05 4.14 4.07
C ILE A 69 17.63 2.73 4.15
N HIS A 70 18.73 2.46 3.43
CA HIS A 70 19.39 1.15 3.45
C HIS A 70 19.86 0.77 4.86
N ARG A 71 20.44 1.70 5.60
CA ARG A 71 20.90 1.52 6.99
C ARG A 71 19.79 1.58 8.04
N ALA A 72 18.59 2.00 7.65
CA ALA A 72 17.50 2.17 8.60
C ALA A 72 17.11 0.85 9.29
N PRO A 73 16.67 0.88 10.56
CA PRO A 73 16.13 -0.27 11.27
C PRO A 73 14.96 -0.92 10.50
N GLU A 74 14.73 -2.22 10.73
CA GLU A 74 13.67 -2.97 10.02
C GLU A 74 12.28 -2.34 10.19
N LEU A 75 11.99 -1.73 11.34
CA LEU A 75 10.72 -1.02 11.55
C LEU A 75 10.56 0.14 10.55
N THR A 76 11.58 0.96 10.38
CA THR A 76 11.58 2.11 9.45
C THR A 76 11.44 1.61 8.00
N ARG A 77 12.20 0.58 7.61
CA ARG A 77 12.10 -0.02 6.27
C ARG A 77 10.71 -0.60 6.01
N ARG A 78 10.07 -1.20 7.01
CA ARG A 78 8.69 -1.70 6.90
C ARG A 78 7.69 -0.57 6.71
N MET A 79 7.84 0.54 7.44
CA MET A 79 7.01 1.74 7.26
C MET A 79 7.19 2.32 5.85
N LEU A 80 8.42 2.44 5.37
CA LEU A 80 8.72 2.93 4.02
C LEU A 80 8.08 2.05 2.94
N ARG A 81 8.16 0.72 3.08
CA ARG A 81 7.48 -0.20 2.12
C ARG A 81 5.96 0.04 2.10
N GLY A 82 5.36 0.41 3.22
CA GLY A 82 3.95 0.83 3.27
C GLY A 82 3.68 2.09 2.45
N VAL A 83 4.55 3.11 2.58
CA VAL A 83 4.48 4.34 1.78
C VAL A 83 4.69 4.06 0.29
N ILE A 84 5.62 3.16 -0.06
CA ILE A 84 5.84 2.75 -1.45
C ILE A 84 4.59 2.02 -2.00
N ALA A 85 3.94 1.17 -1.20
CA ALA A 85 2.70 0.50 -1.62
C ALA A 85 1.57 1.48 -1.93
N ASP A 86 1.45 2.56 -1.14
CA ASP A 86 0.52 3.64 -1.38
C ASP A 86 0.85 4.41 -2.67
N ALA A 87 2.09 4.85 -2.85
CA ALA A 87 2.55 5.53 -4.06
C ALA A 87 2.37 4.64 -5.32
N ALA A 88 2.62 3.34 -5.21
CA ALA A 88 2.40 2.39 -6.28
C ALA A 88 0.91 2.24 -6.63
N PHE A 89 0.03 2.23 -5.63
CA PHE A 89 -1.42 2.21 -5.86
C PHE A 89 -1.86 3.43 -6.67
N ARG A 90 -1.38 4.62 -6.30
CA ARG A 90 -1.65 5.85 -7.05
C ARG A 90 -1.20 5.73 -8.50
N THR A 91 0.03 5.27 -8.72
CA THR A 91 0.63 5.19 -10.07
C THR A 91 -0.06 4.15 -10.94
N PHE A 92 -0.23 2.93 -10.43
CA PHE A 92 -0.65 1.80 -11.26
C PHE A 92 -2.16 1.57 -11.24
N VAL A 93 -2.84 1.84 -10.12
CA VAL A 93 -4.28 1.59 -10.02
C VAL A 93 -5.08 2.86 -10.31
N VAL A 94 -4.85 3.94 -9.56
CA VAL A 94 -5.58 5.20 -9.79
C VAL A 94 -5.34 5.73 -11.20
N GLY A 95 -4.09 5.72 -11.68
CA GLY A 95 -3.74 6.12 -13.04
C GLY A 95 -4.45 5.30 -14.12
N ALA A 96 -4.54 3.97 -13.96
CA ALA A 96 -5.25 3.10 -14.88
C ALA A 96 -6.78 3.27 -14.80
N LEU A 97 -7.32 3.51 -13.63
CA LEU A 97 -8.75 3.76 -13.43
C LEU A 97 -9.19 5.08 -14.05
N ALA A 98 -8.34 6.11 -14.02
CA ALA A 98 -8.63 7.43 -14.61
C ALA A 98 -8.93 7.34 -16.11
N SER A 99 -8.24 6.49 -16.86
CA SER A 99 -8.52 6.23 -18.27
C SER A 99 -9.90 5.57 -18.51
N GLY A 100 -10.45 4.94 -17.48
CA GLY A 100 -11.79 4.32 -17.48
C GLY A 100 -12.89 5.17 -16.85
N GLY A 101 -12.67 6.48 -16.67
CA GLY A 101 -13.68 7.43 -16.17
C GLY A 101 -13.75 7.57 -14.65
N TRP A 102 -12.88 6.89 -13.91
CA TRP A 102 -12.77 7.07 -12.46
C TRP A 102 -12.02 8.35 -12.11
N ARG A 103 -12.40 8.99 -11.02
CA ARG A 103 -11.77 10.19 -10.49
C ARG A 103 -11.30 9.94 -9.06
N ASP A 104 -10.12 10.42 -8.72
CA ASP A 104 -9.68 10.55 -7.34
C ASP A 104 -10.30 11.83 -6.74
N VAL A 105 -11.22 11.63 -5.83
CA VAL A 105 -11.94 12.71 -5.10
C VAL A 105 -11.55 12.71 -3.61
N THR A 106 -10.35 12.23 -3.30
CA THR A 106 -9.83 12.19 -1.93
C THR A 106 -9.71 13.60 -1.36
N PRO A 107 -10.42 13.94 -0.30
CA PRO A 107 -10.32 15.25 0.32
C PRO A 107 -8.95 15.41 1.00
N VAL A 108 -8.51 16.67 1.11
CA VAL A 108 -7.31 17.00 1.89
C VAL A 108 -7.61 16.81 3.38
N GLY A 109 -6.82 16.00 4.07
CA GLY A 109 -7.00 15.76 5.51
C GLY A 109 -6.44 14.42 5.96
N ASN A 110 -6.71 14.07 7.22
CA ASN A 110 -6.28 12.82 7.82
C ASN A 110 -7.51 11.93 8.02
N PHE A 111 -7.72 11.02 7.08
CA PHE A 111 -8.85 10.09 7.08
C PHE A 111 -8.39 8.68 7.45
N ALA A 112 -9.36 7.80 7.70
CA ALA A 112 -9.12 6.37 7.95
C ALA A 112 -8.96 5.56 6.65
N TYR A 113 -8.87 6.21 5.51
CA TYR A 113 -8.63 5.66 4.18
C TYR A 113 -7.60 6.51 3.44
N ASP A 114 -6.96 5.92 2.42
CA ASP A 114 -5.91 6.57 1.65
C ASP A 114 -6.47 7.24 0.39
N TYR A 115 -7.52 6.66 -0.23
CA TYR A 115 -8.13 7.18 -1.47
C TYR A 115 -9.65 7.18 -1.39
N ARG A 116 -10.26 8.10 -2.15
CA ARG A 116 -11.70 8.15 -2.40
C ARG A 116 -11.95 8.21 -3.90
N MET A 117 -12.36 7.08 -4.48
CA MET A 117 -12.51 6.88 -5.91
C MET A 117 -13.97 7.00 -6.32
N ASP A 118 -14.27 7.72 -7.41
CA ASP A 118 -15.62 7.94 -7.91
C ASP A 118 -15.69 7.73 -9.43
N ASP A 119 -16.64 6.92 -9.89
CA ASP A 119 -16.95 6.68 -11.30
C ASP A 119 -18.28 7.32 -11.73
N GLY A 120 -18.86 8.16 -10.89
CA GLY A 120 -20.16 8.79 -11.10
C GLY A 120 -21.32 8.06 -10.43
N ALA A 121 -21.13 6.82 -9.95
CA ALA A 121 -22.16 6.09 -9.19
C ALA A 121 -22.01 6.26 -7.67
N GLY A 122 -21.17 7.20 -7.24
CA GLY A 122 -20.88 7.52 -5.86
C GLY A 122 -19.48 7.07 -5.41
N PRO A 123 -18.89 7.82 -4.46
CA PRO A 123 -17.52 7.61 -4.05
C PRO A 123 -17.34 6.35 -3.20
N ILE A 124 -16.21 5.69 -3.38
CA ILE A 124 -15.77 4.49 -2.65
C ILE A 124 -14.45 4.82 -1.96
N SER A 125 -14.40 4.62 -0.65
CA SER A 125 -13.17 4.83 0.14
C SER A 125 -12.30 3.57 0.12
N VAL A 126 -10.99 3.76 -0.11
CA VAL A 126 -10.01 2.68 -0.28
C VAL A 126 -8.89 2.83 0.73
N GLN A 127 -8.64 1.78 1.50
CA GLN A 127 -7.47 1.68 2.37
C GLN A 127 -6.43 0.80 1.71
N VAL A 128 -5.22 1.31 1.53
CA VAL A 128 -4.09 0.55 0.96
C VAL A 128 -3.26 -0.07 2.07
N LYS A 129 -2.92 -1.33 1.93
CA LYS A 129 -2.01 -2.05 2.82
C LYS A 129 -1.01 -2.87 2.01
N LEU A 130 0.12 -3.18 2.61
CA LEU A 130 1.09 -4.11 2.08
C LEU A 130 0.86 -5.50 2.68
N GLN A 131 0.99 -6.53 1.87
CA GLN A 131 1.07 -7.91 2.35
C GLN A 131 2.18 -8.03 3.40
N ARG A 132 1.87 -8.71 4.51
CA ARG A 132 2.84 -8.90 5.58
C ARG A 132 3.99 -9.78 5.13
N SER A 133 5.20 -9.34 5.45
CA SER A 133 6.42 -10.10 5.25
C SER A 133 7.24 -10.14 6.53
N GLU A 134 7.95 -11.24 6.74
CA GLU A 134 8.91 -11.41 7.83
C GLU A 134 10.20 -11.99 7.25
N ARG A 135 11.35 -11.41 7.59
CA ARG A 135 12.67 -11.81 7.08
C ARG A 135 12.74 -11.92 5.56
N GLY A 136 12.08 -10.97 4.86
CA GLY A 136 12.07 -10.92 3.40
C GLY A 136 11.09 -11.88 2.70
N ALA A 137 10.41 -12.75 3.43
CA ALA A 137 9.43 -13.70 2.88
C ALA A 137 7.99 -13.31 3.26
N PRO A 138 6.98 -13.54 2.40
CA PRO A 138 5.58 -13.31 2.72
C PRO A 138 5.12 -14.23 3.85
N VAL A 139 4.33 -13.69 4.78
CA VAL A 139 3.75 -14.49 5.87
C VAL A 139 2.61 -15.32 5.32
N VAL A 140 2.73 -16.64 5.43
CA VAL A 140 1.72 -17.62 5.01
C VAL A 140 1.09 -18.27 6.25
N LYS A 141 -0.22 -18.51 6.21
CA LYS A 141 -0.98 -19.18 7.26
C LYS A 141 -1.90 -20.24 6.65
N ASN A 142 -2.37 -21.17 7.48
CA ASN A 142 -3.36 -22.16 7.08
C ASN A 142 -4.68 -21.45 6.71
N GLY A 143 -5.08 -21.54 5.45
CA GLY A 143 -6.27 -20.91 4.90
C GLY A 143 -7.57 -21.60 5.27
N LEU A 144 -7.54 -22.90 5.59
CA LEU A 144 -8.72 -23.66 5.99
C LEU A 144 -9.42 -23.06 7.21
N ARG A 145 -8.64 -22.39 8.09
CA ARG A 145 -9.20 -21.69 9.26
C ARG A 145 -10.13 -20.53 8.91
N PHE A 146 -10.04 -20.02 7.71
CA PHE A 146 -10.79 -18.86 7.22
C PHE A 146 -11.81 -19.26 6.13
N GLY A 147 -11.99 -20.57 5.89
CA GLY A 147 -12.81 -21.06 4.79
C GLY A 147 -12.15 -20.90 3.40
N PHE A 148 -10.85 -20.62 3.35
CA PHE A 148 -10.09 -20.53 2.11
C PHE A 148 -9.34 -21.85 1.83
N GLY A 149 -8.64 -21.92 0.70
CA GLY A 149 -7.80 -23.06 0.37
C GLY A 149 -6.68 -23.31 1.39
N ALA A 150 -5.75 -24.23 1.08
CA ALA A 150 -4.74 -24.73 2.04
C ALA A 150 -3.93 -23.59 2.70
N GLU A 151 -3.66 -22.53 1.97
CA GLU A 151 -2.81 -21.43 2.45
C GLU A 151 -3.36 -20.06 2.06
N VAL A 152 -3.13 -19.09 2.94
CA VAL A 152 -3.40 -17.66 2.71
C VAL A 152 -2.19 -16.82 3.07
N PHE A 153 -2.09 -15.67 2.45
CA PHE A 153 -1.22 -14.61 2.91
C PHE A 153 -1.88 -13.81 4.04
N MET A 154 -1.12 -12.94 4.67
CA MET A 154 -1.63 -12.08 5.75
C MET A 154 -1.35 -10.62 5.43
N THR A 155 -2.23 -9.75 5.88
CA THR A 155 -1.99 -8.30 5.92
C THR A 155 -2.32 -7.75 7.30
N GLU A 156 -1.70 -6.63 7.65
CA GLU A 156 -1.91 -5.97 8.94
C GLU A 156 -2.82 -4.75 8.74
N THR A 157 -4.05 -4.83 9.29
CA THR A 157 -5.07 -3.79 9.20
C THR A 157 -5.14 -3.02 10.51
N GLN A 158 -4.21 -2.10 10.71
CA GLN A 158 -4.20 -1.18 11.84
C GLN A 158 -3.65 0.18 11.42
N LYS A 159 -4.06 1.23 12.14
CA LYS A 159 -3.57 2.59 11.95
C LYS A 159 -2.12 2.70 12.43
N THR A 160 -1.33 3.54 11.80
CA THR A 160 0.07 3.77 12.19
C THR A 160 0.19 4.51 13.52
N ARG A 161 -0.76 5.35 13.85
CA ARG A 161 -0.78 6.11 15.11
C ARG A 161 -1.60 5.38 16.16
N THR A 162 -1.04 5.28 17.35
CA THR A 162 -1.77 4.87 18.57
C THR A 162 -2.35 6.12 19.23
N GLY A 163 -3.61 6.05 19.63
CA GLY A 163 -4.29 7.04 20.41
C GLY A 163 -5.38 6.35 21.25
N THR A 164 -5.98 7.08 22.16
CA THR A 164 -7.23 6.73 22.81
C THR A 164 -8.28 7.75 22.39
N ASP A 165 -9.51 7.31 22.15
CA ASP A 165 -10.65 8.20 21.97
C ASP A 165 -11.13 8.75 23.34
N GLY A 166 -12.15 9.62 23.33
CA GLY A 166 -12.71 10.20 24.55
C GLY A 166 -13.29 9.18 25.53
N GLU A 167 -13.47 7.91 25.13
CA GLU A 167 -13.94 6.80 25.96
C GLU A 167 -12.80 5.85 26.36
N ALA A 168 -11.53 6.26 26.23
CA ALA A 168 -10.31 5.50 26.50
C ALA A 168 -10.11 4.22 25.64
N ASN A 169 -10.87 4.06 24.54
CA ASN A 169 -10.66 2.95 23.61
C ASN A 169 -9.41 3.18 22.77
N LYS A 170 -8.71 2.11 22.45
CA LYS A 170 -7.57 2.15 21.52
C LYS A 170 -8.05 2.50 20.12
N THR A 171 -7.55 3.59 19.54
CA THR A 171 -7.93 4.04 18.19
C THR A 171 -7.15 3.34 17.08
N ARG A 172 -6.21 2.45 17.40
CA ARG A 172 -5.36 1.78 16.43
C ARG A 172 -6.08 0.72 15.57
N PRO A 173 -7.00 -0.13 16.10
CA PRO A 173 -7.80 -0.99 15.24
C PRO A 173 -8.73 -0.19 14.34
N TYR A 174 -8.92 -0.67 13.09
CA TYR A 174 -9.97 -0.13 12.23
C TYR A 174 -11.34 -0.60 12.70
N ARG A 175 -12.34 0.26 12.52
CA ARG A 175 -13.75 -0.07 12.71
C ARG A 175 -14.45 -0.28 11.37
N TYR A 176 -15.48 -1.10 11.36
CA TYR A 176 -16.31 -1.25 10.17
C TYR A 176 -16.93 0.10 9.77
N GLY A 177 -16.92 0.42 8.46
CA GLY A 177 -17.38 1.70 7.93
C GLY A 177 -16.29 2.78 7.84
N GLU A 178 -15.07 2.57 8.34
CA GLU A 178 -13.98 3.53 8.19
C GLU A 178 -13.38 3.54 6.77
N PHE A 179 -13.56 2.45 6.02
CA PHE A 179 -13.26 2.35 4.59
C PHE A 179 -14.12 1.26 3.94
N ASP A 180 -14.35 1.37 2.64
CA ASP A 180 -15.21 0.48 1.87
C ASP A 180 -14.44 -0.70 1.28
N ILE A 181 -13.26 -0.46 0.70
CA ILE A 181 -12.41 -1.45 0.07
C ILE A 181 -11.02 -1.46 0.73
N LEU A 182 -10.55 -2.65 1.08
CA LEU A 182 -9.15 -2.92 1.42
C LEU A 182 -8.41 -3.34 0.16
N ALA A 183 -7.39 -2.58 -0.23
CA ALA A 183 -6.46 -2.92 -1.30
C ALA A 183 -5.13 -3.39 -0.70
N VAL A 184 -4.74 -4.63 -0.97
CA VAL A 184 -3.50 -5.22 -0.44
C VAL A 184 -2.50 -5.40 -1.57
N SER A 185 -1.38 -4.66 -1.53
CA SER A 185 -0.27 -4.86 -2.46
C SER A 185 0.35 -6.24 -2.23
N MET A 186 0.46 -7.02 -3.30
CA MET A 186 1.01 -8.38 -3.30
C MET A 186 2.51 -8.41 -3.60
N GLN A 187 3.19 -7.26 -3.56
CA GLN A 187 4.61 -7.13 -3.88
C GLN A 187 5.51 -8.14 -3.15
N PRO A 188 5.34 -8.42 -1.84
CA PRO A 188 6.20 -9.38 -1.15
C PRO A 188 6.15 -10.80 -1.68
N SER A 189 5.02 -11.24 -2.27
CA SER A 189 4.87 -12.58 -2.84
C SER A 189 5.10 -12.66 -4.34
N ILE A 190 4.81 -11.58 -5.07
CA ILE A 190 4.82 -11.55 -6.54
C ILE A 190 6.06 -10.80 -7.08
N GLY A 191 6.73 -9.98 -6.26
CA GLY A 191 7.86 -9.13 -6.67
C GLY A 191 7.46 -7.89 -7.47
N ARG A 192 6.17 -7.60 -7.63
CA ARG A 192 5.63 -6.52 -8.48
C ARG A 192 4.75 -5.59 -7.68
N TRP A 193 4.90 -4.27 -7.89
CA TRP A 193 4.13 -3.23 -7.21
C TRP A 193 2.77 -2.93 -7.85
N ASP A 194 2.50 -3.41 -9.05
CA ASP A 194 1.25 -3.21 -9.80
C ASP A 194 0.19 -4.29 -9.54
N ARG A 195 0.41 -5.17 -8.56
CA ARG A 195 -0.50 -6.28 -8.23
C ARG A 195 -1.11 -6.10 -6.86
N TYR A 196 -2.42 -6.13 -6.83
CA TYR A 196 -3.23 -5.98 -5.62
C TYR A 196 -4.30 -7.06 -5.53
N MET A 197 -4.67 -7.37 -4.29
CA MET A 197 -5.90 -8.10 -3.97
C MET A 197 -6.84 -7.16 -3.22
N TYR A 198 -8.12 -7.22 -3.56
CA TYR A 198 -9.16 -6.35 -3.03
C TYR A 198 -10.21 -7.14 -2.29
N SER A 199 -10.68 -6.61 -1.15
CA SER A 199 -11.81 -7.15 -0.40
C SER A 199 -12.64 -6.00 0.16
N LEU A 200 -13.91 -6.24 0.46
CA LEU A 200 -14.73 -5.22 1.11
C LEU A 200 -14.39 -5.10 2.59
N GLY A 201 -14.30 -3.89 3.10
CA GLY A 201 -14.07 -3.61 4.51
C GLY A 201 -15.07 -4.32 5.42
N ARG A 202 -16.35 -4.34 5.02
CA ARG A 202 -17.44 -5.02 5.77
C ARG A 202 -17.33 -6.56 5.80
N TRP A 203 -16.54 -7.17 4.92
CA TRP A 203 -16.33 -8.63 4.85
C TRP A 203 -15.15 -9.11 5.70
N LEU A 204 -14.29 -8.21 6.16
CA LEU A 204 -13.09 -8.56 6.90
C LEU A 204 -13.41 -9.24 8.25
N LEU A 205 -12.45 -10.00 8.75
CA LEU A 205 -12.57 -10.68 10.05
C LEU A 205 -12.86 -9.69 11.17
N PRO A 206 -13.79 -10.00 12.07
CA PRO A 206 -14.07 -9.19 13.26
C PRO A 206 -12.90 -9.22 14.24
N GLY A 207 -12.70 -8.10 14.90
CA GLY A 207 -11.80 -7.94 16.04
C GLY A 207 -12.37 -8.58 17.32
N LYS A 208 -11.67 -8.34 18.43
CA LYS A 208 -12.13 -8.80 19.75
C LYS A 208 -13.24 -7.91 20.32
N THR A 209 -13.21 -6.64 19.99
CA THR A 209 -14.21 -5.64 20.41
C THR A 209 -15.27 -5.53 19.33
N ALA A 210 -16.53 -5.39 19.73
CA ALA A 210 -17.64 -5.21 18.80
C ALA A 210 -17.40 -3.97 17.92
N GLY A 211 -17.68 -4.09 16.62
CA GLY A 211 -17.49 -3.04 15.65
C GLY A 211 -16.05 -2.86 15.15
N GLU A 212 -15.05 -3.49 15.75
CA GLU A 212 -13.67 -3.46 15.30
C GLU A 212 -13.35 -4.59 14.32
N MET A 213 -12.42 -4.32 13.40
CA MET A 213 -11.81 -5.34 12.54
C MET A 213 -10.63 -6.00 13.25
N ALA A 214 -10.37 -7.28 12.96
CA ALA A 214 -9.14 -7.93 13.40
C ALA A 214 -7.92 -7.23 12.80
N THR A 215 -6.85 -7.08 13.59
CA THR A 215 -5.62 -6.41 13.14
C THR A 215 -4.83 -7.23 12.11
N LEU A 216 -5.12 -8.52 11.99
CA LEU A 216 -4.55 -9.40 10.98
C LEU A 216 -5.68 -9.99 10.14
N GLN A 217 -5.60 -9.76 8.83
CA GLN A 217 -6.58 -10.26 7.87
C GLN A 217 -5.93 -11.29 6.94
N PRO A 218 -6.65 -12.40 6.63
CA PRO A 218 -6.20 -13.33 5.61
C PRO A 218 -6.40 -12.70 4.22
N VAL A 219 -5.44 -12.92 3.34
CA VAL A 219 -5.49 -12.49 1.94
C VAL A 219 -5.39 -13.72 1.06
N ALA A 220 -6.37 -13.93 0.20
CA ALA A 220 -6.37 -15.07 -0.71
C ALA A 220 -5.17 -14.99 -1.68
N LYS A 221 -4.59 -16.16 -2.02
CA LYS A 221 -3.51 -16.24 -3.01
C LYS A 221 -4.00 -16.03 -4.44
N VAL A 222 -5.25 -16.38 -4.69
CA VAL A 222 -5.96 -16.22 -5.96
C VAL A 222 -7.37 -15.69 -5.68
N PRO A 223 -8.03 -15.06 -6.67
CA PRO A 223 -9.40 -14.59 -6.52
C PRO A 223 -10.34 -15.70 -6.03
N ASN A 224 -11.26 -15.33 -5.14
CA ASN A 224 -12.29 -16.20 -4.59
C ASN A 224 -13.55 -15.39 -4.25
N GLU A 225 -14.45 -15.94 -3.45
CA GLU A 225 -15.69 -15.27 -3.08
C GLU A 225 -15.51 -13.99 -2.22
N PHE A 226 -14.37 -13.81 -1.53
CA PHE A 226 -14.08 -12.65 -0.68
C PHE A 226 -13.00 -11.72 -1.25
N TRP A 227 -12.19 -12.21 -2.18
CA TRP A 227 -11.05 -11.50 -2.72
C TRP A 227 -11.03 -11.51 -4.24
N THR A 228 -10.75 -10.38 -4.86
CA THR A 228 -10.54 -10.23 -6.30
C THR A 228 -9.23 -9.48 -6.56
N ASP A 229 -8.64 -9.67 -7.73
CA ASP A 229 -7.49 -8.90 -8.22
C ASP A 229 -7.90 -7.75 -9.14
N ASP A 230 -9.21 -7.56 -9.36
CA ASP A 230 -9.76 -6.44 -10.13
C ASP A 230 -10.53 -5.46 -9.26
N PHE A 231 -10.11 -4.18 -9.29
CA PHE A 231 -10.74 -3.12 -8.52
C PHE A 231 -12.20 -2.87 -8.91
N ARG A 232 -12.52 -2.98 -10.20
CA ARG A 232 -13.89 -2.75 -10.68
C ARG A 232 -14.84 -3.81 -10.15
N THR A 233 -14.40 -5.05 -10.11
CA THR A 233 -15.15 -6.14 -9.48
C THR A 233 -15.40 -5.88 -7.99
N ALA A 234 -14.38 -5.41 -7.25
CA ALA A 234 -14.56 -5.03 -5.85
C ALA A 234 -15.56 -3.87 -5.68
N ALA A 235 -15.53 -2.88 -6.58
CA ALA A 235 -16.49 -1.78 -6.59
C ALA A 235 -17.93 -2.25 -6.88
N GLN A 236 -18.09 -3.21 -7.80
CA GLN A 236 -19.40 -3.84 -8.05
C GLN A 236 -19.91 -4.58 -6.81
N TRP A 237 -19.06 -5.35 -6.14
CA TRP A 237 -19.40 -6.02 -4.89
C TRP A 237 -19.81 -5.03 -3.79
N PHE A 238 -19.12 -3.91 -3.70
CA PHE A 238 -19.44 -2.87 -2.71
C PHE A 238 -20.86 -2.33 -2.90
N ARG A 239 -21.30 -2.15 -4.14
CA ARG A 239 -22.64 -1.62 -4.50
C ARG A 239 -23.73 -2.67 -4.45
N ALA A 240 -23.36 -3.95 -4.52
CA ALA A 240 -24.34 -5.02 -4.44
C ALA A 240 -24.73 -5.29 -2.97
N GLU A 241 -25.98 -5.73 -2.77
CA GLU A 241 -26.40 -6.33 -1.50
C GLU A 241 -25.71 -7.70 -1.34
N ASP A 242 -25.14 -7.95 -0.17
CA ASP A 242 -24.32 -9.16 0.09
C ASP A 242 -24.88 -10.05 1.22
N GLY A 243 -26.10 -9.76 1.69
CA GLY A 243 -26.75 -10.55 2.73
C GLY A 243 -26.01 -10.63 4.05
N GLY A 244 -25.10 -9.66 4.31
CA GLY A 244 -24.29 -9.65 5.53
C GLY A 244 -23.08 -10.59 5.49
N LYS A 245 -22.61 -10.95 4.29
CA LYS A 245 -21.43 -11.79 4.05
C LYS A 245 -20.20 -11.27 4.82
N ARG A 246 -19.50 -12.17 5.50
CA ARG A 246 -18.30 -11.84 6.29
C ARG A 246 -17.37 -13.04 6.41
N MET A 247 -16.08 -12.78 6.38
CA MET A 247 -15.08 -13.79 6.72
C MET A 247 -15.25 -14.22 8.19
N ALA A 248 -15.05 -15.47 8.47
CA ALA A 248 -15.14 -16.04 9.81
C ALA A 248 -14.00 -17.02 10.07
N ILE A 249 -13.63 -17.18 11.33
CA ILE A 249 -12.74 -18.27 11.74
C ILE A 249 -13.58 -19.53 11.92
N THR A 250 -13.45 -20.48 10.99
CA THR A 250 -14.24 -21.70 10.95
C THR A 250 -13.72 -22.83 11.83
N GLN A 251 -12.45 -22.73 12.25
CA GLN A 251 -11.84 -23.71 13.16
C GLN A 251 -11.24 -23.03 14.39
N PRO A 252 -11.42 -23.60 15.60
CA PRO A 252 -10.83 -23.07 16.82
C PRO A 252 -9.29 -23.06 16.70
N ILE A 253 -8.66 -22.02 17.23
CA ILE A 253 -7.20 -21.97 17.37
C ILE A 253 -6.82 -23.10 18.36
N PRO A 254 -6.00 -24.09 17.97
CA PRO A 254 -5.50 -25.04 18.94
C PRO A 254 -4.80 -24.27 20.08
N ALA A 255 -5.19 -24.55 21.31
CA ALA A 255 -4.62 -23.90 22.49
C ALA A 255 -3.09 -23.96 22.41
N ARG A 256 -2.45 -22.81 22.59
CA ARG A 256 -0.99 -22.71 22.59
C ARG A 256 -0.47 -23.62 23.72
N LYS A 257 0.22 -24.71 23.36
CA LYS A 257 0.87 -25.57 24.37
C LYS A 257 1.81 -24.68 25.20
N THR A 258 1.47 -24.47 26.45
CA THR A 258 2.32 -23.79 27.42
C THR A 258 3.64 -24.56 27.50
N PRO A 259 4.81 -23.91 27.33
CA PRO A 259 6.06 -24.63 27.48
C PRO A 259 6.10 -25.20 28.89
N ARG A 260 6.27 -26.54 29.02
CA ARG A 260 6.51 -27.18 30.30
C ARG A 260 7.78 -26.55 30.87
N ARG A 261 7.64 -25.85 32.01
CA ARG A 261 8.81 -25.49 32.83
C ARG A 261 9.54 -26.79 33.11
N ARG A 262 10.77 -26.89 32.63
CA ARG A 262 11.68 -27.92 33.10
C ARG A 262 11.97 -27.63 34.57
N ALA A 263 11.68 -28.62 35.44
CA ALA A 263 12.06 -28.62 36.83
C ALA A 263 13.58 -28.77 36.95
#